data_5af4899b7eb273331e0bf3375a232e47
#
_entry.id   5af4899b7eb273331e0bf3375a232e47
#
_cell.length_a   1.000
_cell.length_b   1.000
_cell.length_c   1.000
_cell.angle_alpha   90.00
_cell.angle_beta   90.00
_cell.angle_gamma   90.00
#
_symmetry.space_group_name_H-M   'P 1'
#
loop_
_entity.id
_entity.type
_entity.pdbx_description
1 polymer ?
#
loop_
_entity_poly.entity_id
_entity_poly.type
_entity_poly.pdbx_seq_one_letter_code
_entity_poly.pdbx_strand_id
1 'polypeptide(L)'
;MKKSSLKAKVAFIGASVAFILPMAGCSSDEPASEGSTTIAVPTIELTAPASRAAVAVQDFNIDFFRNVAISDNYKGKNVSCSPMSATMLLSLLSNAASDETAAEIAAVLGYSDSNDLNELYATLATRLPSLDPKAKLSFGNSVWYHHEYTLTKDFSDIAKEYYKADIFKRDMSGKSSGVNDEINSWVNDNTNGLIKNIEVQLPLLCSLINAAYFKAEWKDSFKSENTNKATFKGVDGDSQIDMMHREGSYLYERTEAYEAIEMPFGAGAFNAAFIMPASDLEAFVKSDALSGLWSNNPKACNIDLSLPKFKIAEDENLNLIEILCDMGVKSLATPGMMRLFNELPDADFVKVSQKTSVEFSEQGAEAASVTWTDSEISTGFIPVSFDRPFIFLITEKNTKTILFAGKIVSL
;
A
#
# COMPACT_ATOMS: atom_id res chain seq x y z
N MET A 1 -16.94 -34.43 16.90
CA MET A 1 -15.47 -34.46 16.78
C MET A 1 -15.01 -33.01 16.91
N LYS A 2 -14.31 -32.69 18.00
CA LYS A 2 -13.87 -31.32 18.31
C LYS A 2 -12.63 -30.99 17.50
N LYS A 3 -12.66 -29.91 16.70
CA LYS A 3 -11.46 -29.29 16.13
C LYS A 3 -10.94 -28.25 17.11
N SER A 4 -9.81 -28.49 17.71
CA SER A 4 -9.08 -27.52 18.52
C SER A 4 -8.23 -26.66 17.61
N SER A 5 -8.51 -25.34 17.55
CA SER A 5 -7.63 -24.37 16.91
C SER A 5 -6.51 -24.00 17.88
N LEU A 6 -5.29 -24.29 17.49
CA LEU A 6 -4.08 -23.92 18.23
C LEU A 6 -3.73 -22.47 17.85
N LYS A 7 -4.04 -21.52 18.74
CA LYS A 7 -3.58 -20.14 18.60
C LYS A 7 -2.12 -20.05 19.03
N ALA A 8 -1.22 -19.76 18.11
CA ALA A 8 0.17 -19.45 18.43
C ALA A 8 0.21 -18.07 19.12
N LYS A 9 0.73 -18.03 20.35
CA LYS A 9 0.96 -16.79 21.08
C LYS A 9 2.31 -16.22 20.64
N VAL A 10 2.29 -15.05 20.03
CA VAL A 10 3.48 -14.25 19.79
C VAL A 10 3.93 -13.64 21.12
N ALA A 11 5.16 -13.94 21.53
CA ALA A 11 5.76 -13.41 22.75
C ALA A 11 6.40 -12.06 22.46
N PHE A 12 5.90 -11.01 23.10
CA PHE A 12 6.53 -9.70 23.12
C PHE A 12 7.78 -9.73 24.01
N ILE A 13 8.94 -9.43 23.44
CA ILE A 13 10.17 -9.14 24.19
C ILE A 13 10.21 -7.61 24.39
N GLY A 14 9.94 -7.18 25.61
CA GLY A 14 10.06 -5.79 26.01
C GLY A 14 11.55 -5.42 26.14
N ALA A 15 12.01 -4.42 25.37
CA ALA A 15 13.31 -3.84 25.53
C ALA A 15 13.25 -2.76 26.63
N SER A 16 13.98 -2.98 27.71
CA SER A 16 14.18 -2.03 28.79
C SER A 16 15.08 -0.89 28.35
N VAL A 17 14.61 0.36 28.44
CA VAL A 17 15.39 1.57 28.22
C VAL A 17 16.23 1.83 29.46
N ALA A 18 17.54 1.69 29.35
CA ALA A 18 18.49 2.11 30.38
C ALA A 18 18.87 3.58 30.18
N PHE A 19 18.55 4.42 31.16
CA PHE A 19 19.03 5.80 31.26
C PHE A 19 20.53 5.80 31.63
N ILE A 20 21.36 6.35 30.75
CA ILE A 20 22.78 6.64 31.08
C ILE A 20 22.93 8.16 31.22
N LEU A 21 23.30 8.58 32.42
CA LEU A 21 23.72 9.95 32.75
C LEU A 21 25.15 10.21 32.21
N PRO A 22 25.46 11.38 31.64
CA PRO A 22 26.80 11.68 31.18
C PRO A 22 27.68 12.16 32.37
N MET A 23 28.80 11.49 32.59
CA MET A 23 29.89 12.01 33.37
C MET A 23 30.79 12.90 32.49
N ALA A 24 31.00 14.11 32.94
CA ALA A 24 31.95 15.05 32.34
C ALA A 24 33.40 14.64 32.62
N GLY A 25 34.21 14.53 31.59
CA GLY A 25 35.65 14.35 31.64
C GLY A 25 36.31 15.16 30.53
N CYS A 26 37.30 15.99 30.94
CA CYS A 26 37.98 17.01 30.12
C CYS A 26 39.02 16.44 29.14
N SER A 27 39.12 17.15 28.03
CA SER A 27 40.30 17.51 27.21
C SER A 27 41.14 16.47 26.48
N SER A 28 41.06 16.51 25.15
CA SER A 28 42.23 16.71 24.26
C SER A 28 41.73 17.08 22.86
N ASP A 29 42.32 18.15 22.28
CA ASP A 29 41.99 18.66 20.95
C ASP A 29 42.44 17.69 19.85
N GLU A 30 41.47 17.10 19.14
CA GLU A 30 41.62 16.60 17.78
C GLU A 30 40.55 17.26 16.89
N PRO A 31 40.85 17.60 15.61
CA PRO A 31 39.88 18.28 14.77
C PRO A 31 38.67 17.35 14.50
N ALA A 32 37.50 17.85 14.84
CA ALA A 32 36.22 17.17 14.63
C ALA A 32 36.08 16.80 13.14
N SER A 33 36.04 15.51 12.86
CA SER A 33 35.44 14.99 11.62
C SER A 33 34.02 15.49 11.56
N GLU A 34 33.62 16.13 10.46
CA GLU A 34 32.23 16.54 10.21
C GLU A 34 31.34 15.34 10.40
N GLY A 35 30.60 15.33 11.51
CA GLY A 35 29.65 14.26 11.83
C GLY A 35 28.56 14.21 10.77
N SER A 36 28.47 13.10 10.08
CA SER A 36 27.31 12.72 9.31
C SER A 36 26.09 12.81 10.23
N THR A 37 25.32 13.88 10.12
CA THR A 37 24.02 14.01 10.78
C THR A 37 23.10 12.97 10.17
N THR A 38 23.02 11.82 10.81
CA THR A 38 21.99 10.83 10.49
C THR A 38 20.65 11.50 10.78
N ILE A 39 19.95 11.95 9.77
CA ILE A 39 18.59 12.48 9.89
C ILE A 39 17.75 11.36 10.46
N ALA A 40 17.26 11.51 11.68
CA ALA A 40 16.38 10.54 12.29
C ALA A 40 15.13 10.43 11.42
N VAL A 41 14.80 9.21 10.96
CA VAL A 41 13.60 8.95 10.18
C VAL A 41 12.40 9.27 11.07
N PRO A 42 11.50 10.18 10.66
CA PRO A 42 10.32 10.47 11.44
C PRO A 42 9.46 9.21 11.57
N THR A 43 8.94 8.95 12.74
CA THR A 43 8.05 7.83 13.02
C THR A 43 6.61 8.31 13.18
N ILE A 44 5.64 7.46 12.86
CA ILE A 44 4.23 7.70 13.15
C ILE A 44 3.94 7.17 14.55
N GLU A 45 3.63 8.08 15.46
CA GLU A 45 3.13 7.71 16.79
C GLU A 45 1.63 7.48 16.70
N LEU A 46 1.20 6.27 17.03
CA LEU A 46 -0.20 5.88 17.07
C LEU A 46 -0.71 5.93 18.51
N THR A 47 -1.95 6.38 18.70
CA THR A 47 -2.68 6.21 19.96
C THR A 47 -2.91 4.72 20.23
N ALA A 48 -3.30 4.35 21.45
CA ALA A 48 -3.59 2.97 21.77
C ALA A 48 -4.75 2.39 20.92
N PRO A 49 -5.86 3.12 20.66
CA PRO A 49 -6.90 2.71 19.72
C PRO A 49 -6.34 2.49 18.30
N ALA A 50 -5.65 3.48 17.74
CA ALA A 50 -5.07 3.39 16.40
C ALA A 50 -4.06 2.23 16.27
N SER A 51 -3.29 1.94 17.32
CA SER A 51 -2.36 0.80 17.34
C SER A 51 -3.10 -0.55 17.29
N ARG A 52 -4.22 -0.68 18.01
CA ARG A 52 -5.06 -1.89 17.93
C ARG A 52 -5.61 -2.09 16.51
N ALA A 53 -6.14 -1.02 15.92
CA ALA A 53 -6.63 -1.06 14.55
C ALA A 53 -5.53 -1.41 13.54
N ALA A 54 -4.34 -0.81 13.66
CA ALA A 54 -3.21 -1.09 12.78
C ALA A 54 -2.79 -2.57 12.79
N VAL A 55 -2.84 -3.20 13.96
CA VAL A 55 -2.58 -4.65 14.08
C VAL A 55 -3.72 -5.47 13.47
N ALA A 56 -4.98 -5.08 13.72
CA ALA A 56 -6.14 -5.81 13.24
C ALA A 56 -6.20 -5.90 11.70
N VAL A 57 -5.89 -4.80 10.99
CA VAL A 57 -5.99 -4.73 9.53
C VAL A 57 -4.80 -5.32 8.78
N GLN A 58 -3.75 -5.82 9.45
CA GLN A 58 -2.57 -6.37 8.77
C GLN A 58 -2.91 -7.60 7.94
N ASP A 59 -3.66 -8.53 8.50
CA ASP A 59 -4.07 -9.76 7.79
C ASP A 59 -4.97 -9.41 6.59
N PHE A 60 -5.91 -8.48 6.79
CA PHE A 60 -6.74 -7.98 5.69
C PHE A 60 -5.92 -7.41 4.54
N ASN A 61 -4.88 -6.62 4.80
CA ASN A 61 -4.08 -6.01 3.75
C ASN A 61 -3.41 -7.06 2.85
N ILE A 62 -2.91 -8.13 3.43
CA ILE A 62 -2.33 -9.26 2.68
C ILE A 62 -3.43 -10.04 1.94
N ASP A 63 -4.54 -10.32 2.61
CA ASP A 63 -5.66 -11.06 2.01
C ASP A 63 -6.33 -10.28 0.89
N PHE A 64 -6.43 -8.96 1.01
CA PHE A 64 -6.91 -8.09 -0.06
C PHE A 64 -6.01 -8.20 -1.30
N PHE A 65 -4.70 -8.02 -1.15
CA PHE A 65 -3.77 -8.21 -2.26
C PHE A 65 -3.87 -9.62 -2.86
N ARG A 66 -3.96 -10.65 -2.01
CA ARG A 66 -4.13 -12.05 -2.44
C ARG A 66 -5.36 -12.20 -3.33
N ASN A 67 -6.53 -11.71 -2.89
CA ASN A 67 -7.78 -11.80 -3.64
C ASN A 67 -7.70 -11.03 -4.98
N VAL A 68 -7.11 -9.83 -5.00
CA VAL A 68 -6.85 -9.10 -6.25
C VAL A 68 -5.95 -9.92 -7.17
N ALA A 69 -4.83 -10.41 -6.68
CA ALA A 69 -3.81 -11.06 -7.49
C ALA A 69 -4.26 -12.38 -8.12
N ILE A 70 -5.19 -13.11 -7.48
CA ILE A 70 -5.71 -14.40 -7.98
C ILE A 70 -7.07 -14.29 -8.66
N SER A 71 -7.69 -13.10 -8.70
CA SER A 71 -9.00 -12.95 -9.35
C SER A 71 -8.90 -13.26 -10.85
N ASP A 72 -9.99 -13.76 -11.42
CA ASP A 72 -10.04 -14.13 -12.85
C ASP A 72 -9.74 -12.94 -13.78
N ASN A 73 -10.07 -11.71 -13.35
CA ASN A 73 -9.82 -10.49 -14.11
C ASN A 73 -8.32 -10.22 -14.32
N TYR A 74 -7.47 -10.67 -13.38
CA TYR A 74 -6.01 -10.42 -13.36
C TYR A 74 -5.18 -11.70 -13.48
N LYS A 75 -5.80 -12.82 -13.82
CA LYS A 75 -5.07 -14.06 -14.06
C LYS A 75 -4.09 -13.89 -15.22
N GLY A 76 -2.82 -14.22 -15.02
CA GLY A 76 -1.77 -14.05 -16.02
C GLY A 76 -1.43 -12.60 -16.39
N LYS A 77 -1.95 -11.59 -15.68
CA LYS A 77 -1.70 -10.17 -15.94
C LYS A 77 -0.93 -9.53 -14.79
N ASN A 78 -0.19 -8.48 -15.10
CA ASN A 78 0.31 -7.57 -14.08
C ASN A 78 -0.87 -6.87 -13.40
N VAL A 79 -0.77 -6.65 -12.10
CA VAL A 79 -1.76 -5.87 -11.35
C VAL A 79 -1.10 -5.18 -10.17
N SER A 80 -1.58 -3.98 -9.87
CA SER A 80 -1.26 -3.27 -8.62
C SER A 80 -2.52 -2.84 -7.90
N CYS A 81 -2.45 -2.77 -6.58
CA CYS A 81 -3.53 -2.26 -5.74
C CYS A 81 -2.95 -1.52 -4.54
N SER A 82 -3.80 -0.78 -3.84
CA SER A 82 -3.47 -0.16 -2.56
C SER A 82 -4.31 -0.80 -1.45
N PRO A 83 -3.77 -1.77 -0.71
CA PRO A 83 -4.47 -2.37 0.43
C PRO A 83 -4.89 -1.33 1.46
N MET A 84 -4.01 -0.38 1.79
CA MET A 84 -4.35 0.73 2.69
C MET A 84 -5.58 1.51 2.23
N SER A 85 -5.66 1.85 0.95
CA SER A 85 -6.82 2.58 0.40
C SER A 85 -8.10 1.77 0.46
N ALA A 86 -8.04 0.47 0.18
CA ALA A 86 -9.19 -0.43 0.27
C ALA A 86 -9.69 -0.52 1.71
N THR A 87 -8.78 -0.69 2.67
CA THR A 87 -9.10 -0.72 4.11
C THR A 87 -9.70 0.61 4.57
N MET A 88 -9.14 1.74 4.11
CA MET A 88 -9.63 3.09 4.43
C MET A 88 -11.06 3.29 3.93
N LEU A 89 -11.37 2.91 2.69
CA LEU A 89 -12.72 3.01 2.14
C LEU A 89 -13.72 2.07 2.85
N LEU A 90 -13.31 0.83 3.14
CA LEU A 90 -14.16 -0.12 3.86
C LEU A 90 -14.42 0.35 5.30
N SER A 91 -13.41 0.92 5.95
CA SER A 91 -13.56 1.54 7.27
C SER A 91 -14.49 2.76 7.24
N LEU A 92 -14.41 3.59 6.20
CA LEU A 92 -15.36 4.70 6.02
C LEU A 92 -16.79 4.17 5.84
N LEU A 93 -16.99 3.15 5.01
CA LEU A 93 -18.28 2.52 4.79
C LEU A 93 -18.87 1.89 6.06
N SER A 94 -18.03 1.34 6.94
CA SER A 94 -18.49 0.74 8.20
C SER A 94 -19.28 1.73 9.09
N ASN A 95 -18.99 3.04 8.98
CA ASN A 95 -19.68 4.09 9.73
C ASN A 95 -21.11 4.38 9.21
N ALA A 96 -21.48 3.84 8.04
CA ALA A 96 -22.83 3.98 7.47
C ALA A 96 -23.45 2.61 7.12
N ALA A 97 -22.87 1.53 7.61
CA ALA A 97 -23.36 0.18 7.35
C ALA A 97 -24.60 -0.16 8.21
N SER A 98 -25.47 -1.04 7.70
CA SER A 98 -26.47 -1.73 8.53
C SER A 98 -25.76 -2.62 9.56
N ASP A 99 -26.48 -3.07 10.58
CA ASP A 99 -25.89 -3.92 11.64
C ASP A 99 -25.28 -5.21 11.06
N GLU A 100 -25.89 -5.80 10.03
CA GLU A 100 -25.39 -6.99 9.34
C GLU A 100 -24.12 -6.67 8.55
N THR A 101 -24.13 -5.62 7.73
CA THR A 101 -22.97 -5.18 6.95
C THR A 101 -21.82 -4.76 7.87
N ALA A 102 -22.11 -4.04 8.96
CA ALA A 102 -21.09 -3.66 9.93
C ALA A 102 -20.43 -4.89 10.58
N ALA A 103 -21.22 -5.94 10.89
CA ALA A 103 -20.69 -7.18 11.43
C ALA A 103 -19.79 -7.93 10.43
N GLU A 104 -20.17 -7.98 9.14
CA GLU A 104 -19.34 -8.57 8.08
C GLU A 104 -18.03 -7.78 7.90
N ILE A 105 -18.10 -6.44 7.86
CA ILE A 105 -16.90 -5.58 7.76
C ILE A 105 -16.00 -5.78 8.98
N ALA A 106 -16.58 -5.82 10.19
CA ALA A 106 -15.80 -6.04 11.41
C ALA A 106 -15.09 -7.40 11.41
N ALA A 107 -15.76 -8.45 10.93
CA ALA A 107 -15.17 -9.78 10.80
C ALA A 107 -14.01 -9.83 9.82
N VAL A 108 -14.13 -9.15 8.68
CA VAL A 108 -13.12 -9.13 7.63
C VAL A 108 -11.93 -8.25 8.00
N LEU A 109 -12.14 -7.07 8.59
CA LEU A 109 -11.07 -6.18 9.05
C LEU A 109 -10.48 -6.57 10.42
N GLY A 110 -11.12 -7.47 11.16
CA GLY A 110 -10.63 -7.94 12.46
C GLY A 110 -10.75 -6.93 13.61
N TYR A 111 -11.53 -5.84 13.46
CA TYR A 111 -11.69 -4.83 14.49
C TYR A 111 -12.89 -5.10 15.41
N SER A 112 -12.91 -4.49 16.59
CA SER A 112 -13.99 -4.55 17.55
C SER A 112 -14.71 -3.20 17.79
N ASP A 113 -14.06 -2.09 17.45
CA ASP A 113 -14.59 -0.72 17.58
C ASP A 113 -14.20 0.10 16.33
N SER A 114 -15.19 0.60 15.59
CA SER A 114 -14.97 1.42 14.39
C SER A 114 -14.26 2.74 14.70
N ASN A 115 -14.33 3.25 15.92
CA ASN A 115 -13.59 4.45 16.31
C ASN A 115 -12.06 4.22 16.29
N ASP A 116 -11.60 3.00 16.60
CA ASP A 116 -10.18 2.66 16.50
C ASP A 116 -9.67 2.81 15.06
N LEU A 117 -10.50 2.40 14.07
CA LEU A 117 -10.20 2.59 12.64
C LEU A 117 -10.24 4.07 12.23
N ASN A 118 -11.24 4.82 12.71
CA ASN A 118 -11.34 6.25 12.43
C ASN A 118 -10.09 6.99 12.92
N GLU A 119 -9.62 6.73 14.16
CA GLU A 119 -8.38 7.32 14.69
C GLU A 119 -7.14 6.90 13.88
N LEU A 120 -7.05 5.63 13.49
CA LEU A 120 -5.96 5.14 12.66
C LEU A 120 -5.86 5.92 11.36
N TYR A 121 -6.98 6.00 10.61
CA TYR A 121 -6.96 6.62 9.28
C TYR A 121 -6.86 8.15 9.34
N ALA A 122 -7.39 8.80 10.36
CA ALA A 122 -7.11 10.21 10.61
C ALA A 122 -5.62 10.50 10.80
N THR A 123 -4.95 9.61 11.56
CA THR A 123 -3.51 9.72 11.80
C THR A 123 -2.72 9.45 10.52
N LEU A 124 -3.00 8.35 9.83
CA LEU A 124 -2.28 7.96 8.60
C LEU A 124 -2.49 8.99 7.48
N ALA A 125 -3.72 9.43 7.22
CA ALA A 125 -4.03 10.43 6.19
C ALA A 125 -3.31 11.77 6.43
N THR A 126 -3.08 12.13 7.71
CA THR A 126 -2.39 13.37 8.07
C THR A 126 -0.87 13.23 8.06
N ARG A 127 -0.33 12.10 8.53
CA ARG A 127 1.11 11.94 8.78
C ARG A 127 1.88 11.40 7.58
N LEU A 128 1.29 10.46 6.82
CA LEU A 128 1.98 9.81 5.70
C LEU A 128 2.45 10.78 4.61
N PRO A 129 1.65 11.77 4.16
CA PRO A 129 2.07 12.68 3.10
C PRO A 129 3.30 13.54 3.42
N SER A 130 3.59 13.75 4.70
CA SER A 130 4.70 14.59 5.17
C SER A 130 5.82 13.81 5.87
N LEU A 131 5.75 12.48 5.87
CA LEU A 131 6.63 11.64 6.67
C LEU A 131 8.07 11.64 6.15
N ASP A 132 8.26 11.66 4.84
CA ASP A 132 9.57 11.67 4.21
C ASP A 132 9.64 12.80 3.18
N PRO A 133 10.58 13.76 3.29
CA PRO A 133 10.67 14.90 2.39
C PRO A 133 11.05 14.51 0.94
N LYS A 134 11.60 13.31 0.75
CA LYS A 134 11.95 12.75 -0.56
C LYS A 134 10.88 11.82 -1.14
N ALA A 135 9.76 11.67 -0.45
CA ALA A 135 8.61 10.92 -0.91
C ALA A 135 7.40 11.83 -1.05
N LYS A 136 6.66 11.67 -2.14
CA LYS A 136 5.37 12.28 -2.38
C LYS A 136 4.32 11.18 -2.32
N LEU A 137 3.45 11.26 -1.36
CA LEU A 137 2.37 10.30 -1.14
C LEU A 137 1.06 11.07 -0.98
N SER A 138 0.04 10.67 -1.70
CA SER A 138 -1.31 11.21 -1.57
C SER A 138 -2.33 10.09 -1.55
N PHE A 139 -3.34 10.25 -0.71
CA PHE A 139 -4.55 9.44 -0.65
C PHE A 139 -5.74 10.38 -0.70
N GLY A 140 -6.22 10.68 -1.91
CA GLY A 140 -7.45 11.44 -2.10
C GLY A 140 -8.65 10.52 -1.89
N ASN A 141 -9.58 10.92 -1.03
CA ASN A 141 -10.87 10.27 -0.86
C ASN A 141 -11.98 11.20 -1.31
N SER A 142 -12.96 10.70 -2.04
CA SER A 142 -14.14 11.49 -2.42
C SER A 142 -15.41 10.67 -2.41
N VAL A 143 -16.52 11.36 -2.09
CA VAL A 143 -17.87 10.83 -2.11
C VAL A 143 -18.68 11.66 -3.10
N TRP A 144 -19.11 11.03 -4.20
CA TRP A 144 -19.94 11.62 -5.24
C TRP A 144 -21.34 11.03 -5.15
N TYR A 145 -22.38 11.84 -4.97
CA TYR A 145 -23.71 11.33 -4.78
C TYR A 145 -24.78 12.15 -5.51
N HIS A 146 -25.90 11.47 -5.81
CA HIS A 146 -26.99 12.06 -6.58
C HIS A 146 -27.71 13.18 -5.83
N HIS A 147 -27.95 14.29 -6.51
CA HIS A 147 -28.40 15.55 -5.92
C HIS A 147 -29.81 15.53 -5.31
N GLU A 148 -30.62 14.52 -5.61
CA GLU A 148 -31.94 14.34 -5.01
C GLU A 148 -31.88 13.77 -3.58
N TYR A 149 -30.73 13.27 -3.14
CA TYR A 149 -30.52 12.69 -1.82
C TYR A 149 -29.69 13.59 -0.90
N THR A 150 -29.75 13.31 0.38
CA THR A 150 -29.00 14.06 1.40
C THR A 150 -28.23 13.07 2.28
N LEU A 151 -26.91 13.15 2.24
CA LEU A 151 -26.07 12.35 3.14
C LEU A 151 -26.43 12.61 4.61
N THR A 152 -26.40 11.56 5.42
CA THR A 152 -26.53 11.72 6.86
C THR A 152 -25.42 12.61 7.39
N LYS A 153 -25.76 13.43 8.41
CA LYS A 153 -24.79 14.34 8.99
C LYS A 153 -23.61 13.60 9.59
N ASP A 154 -23.87 12.51 10.31
CA ASP A 154 -22.85 11.72 11.00
C ASP A 154 -21.84 11.13 9.99
N PHE A 155 -22.30 10.52 8.90
CA PHE A 155 -21.42 10.01 7.85
C PHE A 155 -20.59 11.13 7.20
N SER A 156 -21.24 12.26 6.87
CA SER A 156 -20.56 13.41 6.25
C SER A 156 -19.46 14.00 7.14
N ASP A 157 -19.72 14.10 8.45
CA ASP A 157 -18.77 14.63 9.41
C ASP A 157 -17.57 13.65 9.57
N ILE A 158 -17.84 12.36 9.75
CA ILE A 158 -16.81 11.32 9.85
C ILE A 158 -15.94 11.29 8.57
N ALA A 159 -16.56 11.30 7.39
CA ALA A 159 -15.84 11.27 6.13
C ALA A 159 -14.85 12.44 5.98
N LYS A 160 -15.26 13.64 6.39
CA LYS A 160 -14.41 14.84 6.35
C LYS A 160 -13.35 14.86 7.44
N GLU A 161 -13.74 14.53 8.66
CA GLU A 161 -12.86 14.67 9.83
C GLU A 161 -11.75 13.62 9.83
N TYR A 162 -12.12 12.34 9.70
CA TYR A 162 -11.19 11.22 9.85
C TYR A 162 -10.56 10.77 8.52
N TYR A 163 -11.32 10.82 7.43
CA TYR A 163 -10.86 10.28 6.13
C TYR A 163 -10.46 11.38 5.14
N LYS A 164 -10.58 12.67 5.52
CA LYS A 164 -10.26 13.83 4.67
C LYS A 164 -10.96 13.77 3.32
N ALA A 165 -12.18 13.20 3.28
CA ALA A 165 -12.91 13.00 2.06
C ALA A 165 -13.55 14.29 1.56
N ASP A 166 -13.40 14.57 0.27
CA ASP A 166 -14.16 15.58 -0.44
C ASP A 166 -15.57 15.06 -0.77
N ILE A 167 -16.59 15.88 -0.58
CA ILE A 167 -18.00 15.48 -0.78
C ILE A 167 -18.63 16.33 -1.87
N PHE A 168 -19.13 15.66 -2.92
CA PHE A 168 -19.70 16.29 -4.11
C PHE A 168 -21.13 15.82 -4.35
N LYS A 169 -22.06 16.77 -4.36
CA LYS A 169 -23.47 16.55 -4.71
C LYS A 169 -23.68 16.92 -6.17
N ARG A 170 -24.00 15.93 -7.03
CA ARG A 170 -24.08 16.08 -8.50
C ARG A 170 -25.28 15.35 -9.09
N ASP A 171 -25.61 15.65 -10.34
CA ASP A 171 -26.57 14.84 -11.11
C ASP A 171 -25.89 13.55 -11.59
N MET A 172 -26.09 12.47 -10.84
CA MET A 172 -25.55 11.14 -11.15
C MET A 172 -26.52 10.28 -12.02
N SER A 173 -27.55 10.89 -12.62
CA SER A 173 -28.53 10.19 -13.45
C SER A 173 -28.01 9.76 -14.83
N GLY A 174 -26.84 10.22 -15.24
CA GLY A 174 -26.28 9.99 -16.58
C GLY A 174 -26.88 10.88 -17.67
N LYS A 175 -27.83 11.78 -17.30
CA LYS A 175 -28.44 12.71 -18.25
C LYS A 175 -27.64 13.98 -18.42
N SER A 176 -26.84 14.36 -17.43
CA SER A 176 -25.98 15.52 -17.47
C SER A 176 -24.56 15.12 -17.89
N SER A 177 -24.02 15.82 -18.89
CA SER A 177 -22.63 15.68 -19.29
C SER A 177 -21.73 16.45 -18.31
N GLY A 178 -20.59 15.89 -17.91
CA GLY A 178 -19.57 16.62 -17.17
C GLY A 178 -19.19 16.06 -15.80
N VAL A 179 -20.00 15.17 -15.19
CA VAL A 179 -19.65 14.58 -13.89
C VAL A 179 -18.37 13.75 -13.98
N ASN A 180 -18.21 12.96 -15.04
CA ASN A 180 -16.98 12.21 -15.27
C ASN A 180 -15.77 13.12 -15.48
N ASP A 181 -15.95 14.27 -16.14
CA ASP A 181 -14.88 15.25 -16.33
C ASP A 181 -14.47 15.89 -14.99
N GLU A 182 -15.44 16.20 -14.12
CA GLU A 182 -15.15 16.70 -12.77
C GLU A 182 -14.45 15.64 -11.91
N ILE A 183 -14.89 14.38 -11.97
CA ILE A 183 -14.24 13.27 -11.28
C ILE A 183 -12.81 13.12 -11.78
N ASN A 184 -12.59 13.13 -13.10
CA ASN A 184 -11.26 13.01 -13.70
C ASN A 184 -10.35 14.19 -13.34
N SER A 185 -10.87 15.41 -13.29
CA SER A 185 -10.12 16.57 -12.82
C SER A 185 -9.70 16.39 -11.36
N TRP A 186 -10.63 15.97 -10.50
CA TRP A 186 -10.35 15.72 -9.08
C TRP A 186 -9.28 14.62 -8.90
N VAL A 187 -9.37 13.51 -9.64
CA VAL A 187 -8.40 12.42 -9.59
C VAL A 187 -7.03 12.88 -10.08
N ASN A 188 -6.99 13.61 -11.20
CA ASN A 188 -5.76 14.19 -11.76
C ASN A 188 -5.04 15.09 -10.75
N ASP A 189 -5.79 15.95 -10.08
CA ASP A 189 -5.25 16.91 -9.09
C ASP A 189 -4.73 16.17 -7.85
N ASN A 190 -5.44 15.14 -7.37
CA ASN A 190 -5.05 14.35 -6.20
C ASN A 190 -3.93 13.35 -6.48
N THR A 191 -3.62 13.05 -7.75
CA THR A 191 -2.55 12.13 -8.16
C THR A 191 -1.40 12.83 -8.89
N ASN A 192 -1.33 14.15 -8.80
CA ASN A 192 -0.29 14.96 -9.43
C ASN A 192 -0.13 14.66 -10.93
N GLY A 193 -1.24 14.42 -11.63
CA GLY A 193 -1.28 14.16 -13.07
C GLY A 193 -0.97 12.74 -13.51
N LEU A 194 -0.71 11.80 -12.60
CA LEU A 194 -0.37 10.43 -12.95
C LEU A 194 -1.56 9.57 -13.32
N ILE A 195 -2.70 9.79 -12.66
CA ILE A 195 -3.96 9.15 -13.01
C ILE A 195 -4.84 10.19 -13.69
N LYS A 196 -5.10 10.01 -14.98
CA LYS A 196 -5.83 10.99 -15.79
C LYS A 196 -7.31 10.66 -15.91
N ASN A 197 -7.66 9.37 -15.89
CA ASN A 197 -9.02 8.93 -16.17
C ASN A 197 -9.46 7.87 -15.16
N ILE A 198 -10.63 8.10 -14.57
CA ILE A 198 -11.44 7.09 -13.91
C ILE A 198 -12.80 7.10 -14.62
N GLU A 199 -13.23 5.94 -15.09
CA GLU A 199 -14.56 5.82 -15.70
C GLU A 199 -15.57 5.41 -14.63
N VAL A 200 -16.56 6.29 -14.42
CA VAL A 200 -17.72 6.01 -13.56
C VAL A 200 -18.94 5.79 -14.45
N GLN A 201 -19.45 4.57 -14.46
CA GLN A 201 -20.64 4.22 -15.24
C GLN A 201 -21.88 4.77 -14.54
N LEU A 202 -22.60 5.66 -15.21
CA LEU A 202 -23.84 6.24 -14.74
C LEU A 202 -25.06 5.53 -15.38
N PRO A 203 -26.24 5.48 -14.73
CA PRO A 203 -26.61 6.17 -13.49
C PRO A 203 -26.06 5.48 -12.22
N LEU A 204 -25.81 6.28 -11.19
CA LEU A 204 -25.43 5.82 -9.87
C LEU A 204 -26.09 6.67 -8.77
N LEU A 205 -26.34 6.06 -7.61
CA LEU A 205 -26.74 6.78 -6.42
C LEU A 205 -25.55 7.45 -5.75
N CYS A 206 -24.47 6.68 -5.58
CA CYS A 206 -23.26 7.14 -4.90
C CYS A 206 -22.03 6.43 -5.48
N SER A 207 -20.92 7.15 -5.55
CA SER A 207 -19.60 6.60 -5.86
C SER A 207 -18.58 7.08 -4.82
N LEU A 208 -17.88 6.14 -4.20
CA LEU A 208 -16.71 6.42 -3.38
C LEU A 208 -15.47 6.15 -4.21
N ILE A 209 -14.60 7.13 -4.31
CA ILE A 209 -13.38 7.05 -5.11
C ILE A 209 -12.19 7.33 -4.21
N ASN A 210 -11.23 6.42 -4.23
CA ASN A 210 -9.92 6.66 -3.69
C ASN A 210 -8.90 6.74 -4.83
N ALA A 211 -8.10 7.80 -4.82
CA ALA A 211 -7.00 8.01 -5.74
C ALA A 211 -5.69 7.99 -4.93
N ALA A 212 -4.93 6.91 -5.07
CA ALA A 212 -3.68 6.72 -4.36
C ALA A 212 -2.49 6.94 -5.28
N TYR A 213 -1.51 7.70 -4.81
CA TYR A 213 -0.31 8.07 -5.52
C TYR A 213 0.90 7.94 -4.61
N PHE A 214 1.96 7.32 -5.13
CA PHE A 214 3.26 7.25 -4.46
C PHE A 214 4.39 7.55 -5.44
N LYS A 215 5.28 8.45 -5.03
CA LYS A 215 6.48 8.80 -5.75
C LYS A 215 7.60 9.07 -4.75
N ALA A 216 8.68 8.30 -4.81
CA ALA A 216 9.81 8.45 -3.92
C ALA A 216 11.13 8.12 -4.61
N GLU A 217 12.20 8.81 -4.23
CA GLU A 217 13.55 8.44 -4.64
C GLU A 217 14.02 7.23 -3.84
N TRP A 218 14.80 6.34 -4.45
CA TRP A 218 15.55 5.36 -3.65
C TRP A 218 16.45 6.09 -2.66
N LYS A 219 16.62 5.54 -1.47
CA LYS A 219 17.65 6.04 -0.54
C LYS A 219 19.01 6.04 -1.22
N ASP A 220 19.27 4.99 -1.96
CA ASP A 220 20.45 4.78 -2.76
C ASP A 220 20.01 4.38 -4.18
N SER A 221 20.17 5.28 -5.13
CA SER A 221 19.71 5.10 -6.53
C SER A 221 20.57 4.13 -7.33
N PHE A 222 20.01 3.56 -8.40
CA PHE A 222 20.78 2.87 -9.42
C PHE A 222 21.48 3.89 -10.32
N LYS A 223 22.62 3.53 -10.90
CA LYS A 223 23.28 4.33 -11.92
C LYS A 223 22.72 3.97 -13.29
N SER A 224 22.34 4.96 -14.08
CA SER A 224 21.75 4.72 -15.40
C SER A 224 22.73 4.00 -16.36
N GLU A 225 24.05 4.20 -16.18
CA GLU A 225 25.07 3.47 -16.94
C GLU A 225 25.13 1.98 -16.62
N ASN A 226 24.55 1.55 -15.49
CA ASN A 226 24.46 0.15 -15.08
C ASN A 226 23.12 -0.49 -15.47
N THR A 227 22.23 0.23 -16.18
CA THR A 227 21.00 -0.34 -16.74
C THR A 227 21.30 -0.93 -18.11
N ASN A 228 21.05 -2.23 -18.28
CA ASN A 228 21.35 -2.96 -19.49
C ASN A 228 20.13 -3.77 -19.96
N LYS A 229 20.07 -4.10 -21.26
CA LYS A 229 19.07 -5.03 -21.78
C LYS A 229 19.31 -6.43 -21.23
N ALA A 230 18.25 -7.03 -20.67
CA ALA A 230 18.27 -8.39 -20.18
C ALA A 230 16.94 -9.10 -20.48
N THR A 231 16.94 -10.42 -20.42
CA THR A 231 15.74 -11.22 -20.66
C THR A 231 14.92 -11.32 -19.39
N PHE A 232 13.63 -10.99 -19.48
CA PHE A 232 12.63 -11.32 -18.46
C PHE A 232 11.80 -12.53 -18.94
N LYS A 233 11.72 -13.55 -18.12
CA LYS A 233 11.01 -14.80 -18.39
C LYS A 233 9.56 -14.68 -17.92
N GLY A 234 8.74 -14.01 -18.71
CA GLY A 234 7.33 -13.78 -18.41
C GLY A 234 6.44 -14.99 -18.66
N VAL A 235 5.19 -14.92 -18.17
CA VAL A 235 4.19 -15.98 -18.40
C VAL A 235 3.75 -16.06 -19.88
N ASP A 236 3.83 -14.93 -20.62
CA ASP A 236 3.50 -14.84 -22.03
C ASP A 236 4.70 -15.11 -22.95
N GLY A 237 5.87 -15.41 -22.37
CA GLY A 237 7.14 -15.63 -23.06
C GLY A 237 8.24 -14.66 -22.63
N ASP A 238 9.41 -14.88 -23.20
CA ASP A 238 10.59 -14.08 -22.90
C ASP A 238 10.52 -12.69 -23.59
N SER A 239 10.89 -11.64 -22.85
CA SER A 239 10.95 -10.25 -23.34
C SER A 239 12.30 -9.63 -23.05
N GLN A 240 12.70 -8.60 -23.85
CA GLN A 240 13.91 -7.81 -23.62
C GLN A 240 13.55 -6.52 -22.89
N ILE A 241 14.02 -6.38 -21.67
CA ILE A 241 13.70 -5.27 -20.77
C ILE A 241 14.96 -4.47 -20.37
N ASP A 242 14.76 -3.31 -19.79
CA ASP A 242 15.79 -2.56 -19.10
C ASP A 242 15.96 -3.11 -17.68
N MET A 243 17.10 -3.73 -17.41
CA MET A 243 17.46 -4.30 -16.12
C MET A 243 18.46 -3.37 -15.43
N MET A 244 18.05 -2.77 -14.32
CA MET A 244 18.89 -1.94 -13.47
C MET A 244 19.78 -2.83 -12.60
N HIS A 245 21.04 -2.41 -12.43
CA HIS A 245 22.03 -3.19 -11.68
C HIS A 245 22.71 -2.36 -10.60
N ARG A 246 22.87 -2.95 -9.41
CA ARG A 246 23.55 -2.32 -8.29
C ARG A 246 24.00 -3.30 -7.23
N GLU A 247 25.23 -3.16 -6.77
CA GLU A 247 25.74 -3.79 -5.55
C GLU A 247 25.36 -2.95 -4.32
N GLY A 248 24.97 -3.60 -3.21
CA GLY A 248 24.59 -2.91 -1.99
C GLY A 248 24.26 -3.84 -0.84
N SER A 249 24.02 -3.25 0.33
CA SER A 249 23.54 -3.98 1.51
C SER A 249 22.03 -3.83 1.65
N TYR A 250 21.32 -4.95 1.64
CA TYR A 250 19.85 -5.01 1.71
C TYR A 250 19.41 -5.95 2.81
N LEU A 251 18.22 -5.70 3.37
CA LEU A 251 17.54 -6.72 4.14
C LEU A 251 17.16 -7.84 3.17
N TYR A 252 17.60 -9.05 3.49
CA TYR A 252 17.48 -10.22 2.63
C TYR A 252 16.96 -11.41 3.40
N GLU A 253 16.06 -12.14 2.76
CA GLU A 253 15.58 -13.42 3.26
C GLU A 253 15.44 -14.41 2.11
N ARG A 254 15.94 -15.63 2.33
CA ARG A 254 15.75 -16.75 1.42
C ARG A 254 15.24 -17.94 2.18
N THR A 255 14.14 -18.50 1.69
CA THR A 255 13.49 -19.71 2.21
C THR A 255 13.34 -20.75 1.10
N GLU A 256 12.71 -21.87 1.40
CA GLU A 256 12.32 -22.83 0.36
C GLU A 256 11.18 -22.30 -0.55
N ALA A 257 10.39 -21.33 -0.07
CA ALA A 257 9.22 -20.81 -0.77
C ALA A 257 9.52 -19.56 -1.59
N TYR A 258 10.50 -18.73 -1.19
CA TYR A 258 10.77 -17.45 -1.85
C TYR A 258 12.19 -16.92 -1.55
N GLU A 259 12.59 -15.97 -2.36
CA GLU A 259 13.72 -15.07 -2.14
C GLU A 259 13.21 -13.62 -2.12
N ALA A 260 13.59 -12.82 -1.12
CA ALA A 260 13.09 -11.47 -0.94
C ALA A 260 14.19 -10.50 -0.53
N ILE A 261 14.07 -9.26 -1.03
CA ILE A 261 14.88 -8.10 -0.60
C ILE A 261 13.99 -6.96 -0.19
N GLU A 262 14.48 -6.09 0.70
CA GLU A 262 13.84 -4.83 1.04
C GLU A 262 14.77 -3.66 0.77
N MET A 263 14.26 -2.63 0.07
CA MET A 263 14.98 -1.41 -0.31
C MET A 263 14.30 -0.19 0.27
N PRO A 264 15.01 0.69 0.97
CA PRO A 264 14.44 1.94 1.50
C PRO A 264 14.33 3.01 0.41
N PHE A 265 13.27 3.82 0.52
CA PHE A 265 13.12 5.09 -0.20
C PHE A 265 13.58 6.27 0.66
N GLY A 266 14.01 7.35 0.03
CA GLY A 266 14.27 8.66 0.62
C GLY A 266 15.10 8.63 1.89
N ALA A 267 14.54 9.14 2.97
CA ALA A 267 15.14 9.10 4.31
C ALA A 267 14.92 7.76 5.02
N GLY A 268 14.16 6.83 4.44
CA GLY A 268 13.92 5.48 4.95
C GLY A 268 12.62 5.32 5.74
N ALA A 269 11.66 6.22 5.57
CA ALA A 269 10.33 6.04 6.15
C ALA A 269 9.48 5.02 5.38
N PHE A 270 9.75 4.84 4.10
CA PHE A 270 9.09 3.89 3.23
C PHE A 270 10.08 2.89 2.65
N ASN A 271 9.62 1.66 2.45
CA ASN A 271 10.41 0.59 1.86
C ASN A 271 9.66 -0.07 0.70
N ALA A 272 10.41 -0.54 -0.29
CA ALA A 272 9.92 -1.51 -1.27
C ALA A 272 10.48 -2.89 -0.94
N ALA A 273 9.62 -3.88 -0.79
CA ALA A 273 10.01 -5.28 -0.75
C ALA A 273 9.74 -5.91 -2.13
N PHE A 274 10.70 -6.66 -2.64
CA PHE A 274 10.56 -7.46 -3.85
C PHE A 274 10.67 -8.93 -3.46
N ILE A 275 9.71 -9.73 -3.87
CA ILE A 275 9.56 -11.13 -3.47
C ILE A 275 9.48 -11.99 -4.73
N MET A 276 10.44 -12.86 -4.92
CA MET A 276 10.50 -13.79 -6.03
C MET A 276 10.17 -15.20 -5.53
N PRO A 277 9.02 -15.77 -5.87
CA PRO A 277 8.63 -17.12 -5.48
C PRO A 277 9.61 -18.17 -6.04
N ALA A 278 9.85 -19.23 -5.27
CA ALA A 278 10.62 -20.38 -5.73
C ALA A 278 9.81 -21.29 -6.68
N SER A 279 8.48 -21.18 -6.63
CA SER A 279 7.51 -21.91 -7.46
C SER A 279 6.67 -20.97 -8.32
N ASP A 280 5.55 -21.47 -8.84
CA ASP A 280 4.56 -20.66 -9.53
C ASP A 280 4.03 -19.53 -8.64
N LEU A 281 3.91 -18.31 -9.21
CA LEU A 281 3.54 -17.11 -8.46
C LEU A 281 2.11 -17.20 -7.91
N GLU A 282 1.15 -17.74 -8.66
CA GLU A 282 -0.23 -17.86 -8.17
C GLU A 282 -0.33 -18.87 -7.03
N ALA A 283 0.42 -19.97 -7.11
CA ALA A 283 0.50 -20.96 -6.02
C ALA A 283 1.11 -20.33 -4.76
N PHE A 284 2.15 -19.50 -4.91
CA PHE A 284 2.77 -18.79 -3.80
C PHE A 284 1.80 -17.79 -3.17
N VAL A 285 1.09 -16.97 -3.96
CA VAL A 285 0.11 -16.00 -3.46
C VAL A 285 -1.01 -16.68 -2.67
N LYS A 286 -1.43 -17.88 -3.08
CA LYS A 286 -2.45 -18.68 -2.37
C LYS A 286 -1.94 -19.33 -1.08
N SER A 287 -0.63 -19.39 -0.89
CA SER A 287 -0.01 -20.03 0.27
C SER A 287 0.10 -19.08 1.47
N ASP A 288 0.38 -19.64 2.64
CA ASP A 288 0.64 -18.86 3.86
C ASP A 288 2.04 -18.21 3.86
N ALA A 289 2.90 -18.53 2.87
CA ALA A 289 4.25 -18.01 2.80
C ALA A 289 4.30 -16.47 2.64
N LEU A 290 3.33 -15.90 1.92
CA LEU A 290 3.21 -14.45 1.78
C LEU A 290 2.89 -13.74 3.10
N SER A 291 2.03 -14.33 3.94
CA SER A 291 1.72 -13.81 5.28
C SER A 291 2.88 -14.01 6.26
N GLY A 292 3.76 -14.96 5.97
CA GLY A 292 4.99 -15.22 6.73
C GLY A 292 6.23 -14.45 6.27
N LEU A 293 6.09 -13.47 5.40
CA LEU A 293 7.20 -12.66 4.90
C LEU A 293 7.98 -12.02 6.07
N TRP A 294 9.30 -12.10 6.03
CA TRP A 294 10.23 -11.62 7.08
C TRP A 294 10.13 -12.34 8.42
N SER A 295 9.51 -13.51 8.50
CA SER A 295 9.38 -14.28 9.75
C SER A 295 10.58 -15.20 10.05
N ASN A 296 11.44 -15.46 9.07
CA ASN A 296 12.55 -16.42 9.17
C ASN A 296 13.91 -15.75 9.43
N ASN A 297 13.93 -14.67 10.22
CA ASN A 297 15.12 -13.95 10.62
C ASN A 297 15.90 -13.32 9.45
N PRO A 298 15.29 -12.35 8.74
CA PRO A 298 15.94 -11.62 7.65
C PRO A 298 17.22 -10.93 8.15
N LYS A 299 18.23 -10.84 7.29
CA LYS A 299 19.54 -10.27 7.62
C LYS A 299 19.96 -9.24 6.59
N ALA A 300 20.75 -8.27 7.02
CA ALA A 300 21.47 -7.41 6.09
C ALA A 300 22.57 -8.25 5.39
N CYS A 301 22.49 -8.34 4.06
CA CYS A 301 23.41 -9.07 3.22
C CYS A 301 23.94 -8.19 2.09
N ASN A 302 25.18 -8.42 1.68
CA ASN A 302 25.73 -7.79 0.49
C ASN A 302 25.17 -8.51 -0.74
N ILE A 303 24.38 -7.79 -1.56
CA ILE A 303 23.65 -8.31 -2.70
C ILE A 303 24.15 -7.63 -3.97
N ASP A 304 24.40 -8.43 -5.00
CA ASP A 304 24.55 -8.01 -6.39
C ASP A 304 23.16 -8.09 -7.04
N LEU A 305 22.47 -6.94 -7.05
CA LEU A 305 21.04 -6.85 -7.39
C LEU A 305 20.82 -6.49 -8.85
N SER A 306 19.99 -7.28 -9.53
CA SER A 306 19.38 -6.94 -10.82
C SER A 306 17.86 -6.82 -10.66
N LEU A 307 17.32 -5.62 -10.90
CA LEU A 307 15.90 -5.30 -10.79
C LEU A 307 15.39 -4.68 -12.09
N PRO A 308 14.27 -5.16 -12.66
CA PRO A 308 13.73 -4.56 -13.87
C PRO A 308 13.23 -3.15 -13.64
N LYS A 309 13.39 -2.28 -14.64
CA LYS A 309 12.68 -1.01 -14.73
C LYS A 309 11.30 -1.29 -15.30
N PHE A 310 10.25 -0.88 -14.60
CA PHE A 310 8.88 -1.15 -15.03
C PHE A 310 7.89 -0.11 -14.53
N LYS A 311 6.75 -0.06 -15.20
CA LYS A 311 5.60 0.73 -14.81
C LYS A 311 4.34 -0.11 -14.91
N ILE A 312 3.50 -0.04 -13.89
CA ILE A 312 2.14 -0.53 -13.92
C ILE A 312 1.23 0.69 -13.89
N ALA A 313 0.45 0.83 -14.95
CA ALA A 313 -0.67 1.77 -14.98
C ALA A 313 -1.90 0.93 -15.34
N GLU A 314 -2.84 0.85 -14.43
CA GLU A 314 -4.09 0.15 -14.69
C GLU A 314 -4.89 0.90 -15.75
N ASP A 315 -5.30 0.22 -16.81
CA ASP A 315 -6.23 0.77 -17.81
C ASP A 315 -7.66 0.83 -17.25
N GLU A 316 -8.02 -0.14 -16.41
CA GLU A 316 -9.34 -0.25 -15.79
C GLU A 316 -9.28 0.05 -14.28
N ASN A 317 -10.43 0.48 -13.73
CA ASN A 317 -10.57 0.67 -12.29
C ASN A 317 -10.78 -0.68 -11.62
N LEU A 318 -10.08 -0.91 -10.50
CA LEU A 318 -10.35 -2.04 -9.62
C LEU A 318 -11.73 -1.87 -8.98
N ASN A 319 -12.65 -2.81 -9.23
CA ASN A 319 -13.96 -2.86 -8.58
C ASN A 319 -13.82 -3.47 -7.19
N LEU A 320 -13.82 -2.63 -6.16
CA LEU A 320 -13.61 -3.10 -4.79
C LEU A 320 -14.80 -3.88 -4.23
N ILE A 321 -16.03 -3.59 -4.67
CA ILE A 321 -17.22 -4.30 -4.16
C ILE A 321 -17.12 -5.80 -4.43
N GLU A 322 -16.77 -6.19 -5.66
CA GLU A 322 -16.63 -7.60 -6.04
C GLU A 322 -15.60 -8.31 -5.16
N ILE A 323 -14.41 -7.73 -5.03
CA ILE A 323 -13.32 -8.30 -4.23
C ILE A 323 -13.71 -8.40 -2.75
N LEU A 324 -14.33 -7.36 -2.20
CA LEU A 324 -14.76 -7.36 -0.79
C LEU A 324 -15.89 -8.36 -0.52
N CYS A 325 -16.78 -8.58 -1.51
CA CYS A 325 -17.80 -9.64 -1.44
C CYS A 325 -17.15 -11.03 -1.39
N ASP A 326 -16.14 -11.28 -2.23
CA ASP A 326 -15.38 -12.53 -2.24
C ASP A 326 -14.62 -12.75 -0.92
N MET A 327 -14.16 -11.68 -0.29
CA MET A 327 -13.52 -11.72 1.02
C MET A 327 -14.49 -11.90 2.19
N GLY A 328 -15.81 -11.81 1.96
CA GLY A 328 -16.83 -12.10 2.98
C GLY A 328 -17.79 -10.96 3.31
N VAL A 329 -17.62 -9.75 2.75
CA VAL A 329 -18.55 -8.62 2.95
C VAL A 329 -19.66 -8.66 1.88
N LYS A 330 -20.48 -9.71 1.91
CA LYS A 330 -21.45 -10.02 0.86
C LYS A 330 -22.60 -9.01 0.78
N SER A 331 -22.97 -8.45 1.90
CA SER A 331 -24.04 -7.46 2.00
C SER A 331 -23.75 -6.15 1.27
N LEU A 332 -22.48 -5.82 0.94
CA LEU A 332 -22.16 -4.64 0.13
C LEU A 332 -22.79 -4.66 -1.26
N ALA A 333 -23.08 -5.83 -1.81
CA ALA A 333 -23.77 -5.98 -3.09
C ALA A 333 -25.31 -5.99 -2.95
N THR A 334 -25.84 -5.88 -1.72
CA THR A 334 -27.28 -5.95 -1.46
C THR A 334 -27.86 -4.55 -1.27
N PRO A 335 -28.88 -4.14 -2.03
CA PRO A 335 -29.55 -2.85 -1.85
C PRO A 335 -30.10 -2.66 -0.42
N GLY A 336 -30.05 -1.43 0.11
CA GLY A 336 -30.60 -1.07 1.43
C GLY A 336 -29.70 -1.41 2.63
N MET A 337 -28.48 -1.94 2.38
CA MET A 337 -27.56 -2.35 3.45
C MET A 337 -26.65 -1.21 3.93
N MET A 338 -26.69 -0.06 3.25
CA MET A 338 -25.95 1.14 3.63
C MET A 338 -26.90 2.27 4.03
N ARG A 339 -26.62 2.90 5.17
CA ARG A 339 -27.40 4.04 5.72
C ARG A 339 -26.73 5.38 5.43
N LEU A 340 -26.35 5.60 4.18
CA LEU A 340 -25.60 6.79 3.74
C LEU A 340 -26.50 8.03 3.71
N PHE A 341 -27.80 7.87 3.44
CA PHE A 341 -28.74 8.96 3.17
C PHE A 341 -29.84 9.06 4.25
N ASN A 342 -30.39 10.27 4.41
CA ASN A 342 -31.57 10.50 5.24
C ASN A 342 -32.82 9.87 4.64
N GLU A 343 -32.87 9.82 3.31
CA GLU A 343 -33.91 9.17 2.53
C GLU A 343 -33.56 7.67 2.38
N LEU A 344 -34.59 6.83 2.24
CA LEU A 344 -34.41 5.41 1.89
C LEU A 344 -34.52 5.30 0.37
N PRO A 345 -33.42 5.16 -0.37
CA PRO A 345 -33.48 4.98 -1.80
C PRO A 345 -34.05 3.60 -2.18
N ASP A 346 -34.80 3.54 -3.28
CA ASP A 346 -35.38 2.28 -3.78
C ASP A 346 -34.30 1.29 -4.28
N ALA A 347 -33.11 1.80 -4.58
CA ALA A 347 -31.96 1.00 -4.99
C ALA A 347 -30.64 1.67 -4.58
N ASP A 348 -29.88 1.01 -3.72
CA ASP A 348 -28.54 1.48 -3.28
C ASP A 348 -27.49 0.90 -4.20
N PHE A 349 -27.14 1.62 -5.25
CA PHE A 349 -25.95 1.30 -6.03
C PHE A 349 -24.80 2.19 -5.56
N VAL A 350 -24.06 1.69 -4.57
CA VAL A 350 -22.78 2.26 -4.15
C VAL A 350 -21.69 1.59 -4.98
N LYS A 351 -20.91 2.38 -5.70
CA LYS A 351 -19.71 1.90 -6.38
C LYS A 351 -18.49 2.34 -5.58
N VAL A 352 -17.58 1.41 -5.36
CA VAL A 352 -16.29 1.67 -4.71
C VAL A 352 -15.19 1.30 -5.68
N SER A 353 -14.42 2.29 -6.11
CA SER A 353 -13.39 2.13 -7.13
C SER A 353 -12.03 2.58 -6.63
N GLN A 354 -11.00 1.84 -7.03
CA GLN A 354 -9.62 2.19 -6.80
C GLN A 354 -8.88 2.21 -8.14
N LYS A 355 -7.98 3.17 -8.30
CA LYS A 355 -7.01 3.19 -9.38
C LYS A 355 -5.63 3.51 -8.82
N THR A 356 -4.63 2.74 -9.23
CA THR A 356 -3.24 2.89 -8.79
C THR A 356 -2.31 3.06 -9.98
N SER A 357 -1.18 3.73 -9.76
CA SER A 357 -0.07 3.76 -10.70
C SER A 357 1.23 3.67 -9.92
N VAL A 358 2.07 2.72 -10.28
CA VAL A 358 3.38 2.48 -9.67
C VAL A 358 4.43 2.37 -10.75
N GLU A 359 5.54 3.10 -10.59
CA GLU A 359 6.68 3.08 -11.51
C GLU A 359 7.96 2.88 -10.71
N PHE A 360 8.83 1.98 -11.19
CA PHE A 360 10.16 1.77 -10.63
C PHE A 360 11.22 2.07 -11.70
N SER A 361 12.09 3.00 -11.37
CA SER A 361 13.19 3.46 -12.23
C SER A 361 14.51 3.51 -11.44
N GLU A 362 15.60 3.89 -12.10
CA GLU A 362 16.94 3.99 -11.51
C GLU A 362 16.98 4.93 -10.29
N GLN A 363 16.17 5.95 -10.33
CA GLN A 363 16.15 6.98 -9.28
C GLN A 363 15.12 6.70 -8.17
N GLY A 364 14.39 5.61 -8.28
CA GLY A 364 13.16 5.39 -7.56
C GLY A 364 12.00 5.87 -8.42
N ALA A 365 11.11 6.64 -7.85
CA ALA A 365 10.10 7.37 -8.62
C ALA A 365 10.55 8.83 -8.82
N GLU A 366 11.57 9.07 -9.67
CA GLU A 366 12.15 10.31 -10.22
C GLU A 366 13.06 11.21 -9.35
N ALA A 367 14.26 11.36 -9.85
CA ALA A 367 15.37 12.36 -9.95
C ALA A 367 15.93 13.10 -8.73
N ALA A 368 17.17 12.95 -8.43
CA ALA A 368 18.46 13.64 -8.59
C ALA A 368 19.38 13.64 -7.36
N SER A 369 20.64 13.34 -7.66
CA SER A 369 21.93 13.55 -6.97
C SER A 369 22.30 12.65 -5.78
N VAL A 370 23.45 11.98 -6.00
CA VAL A 370 24.05 10.93 -5.17
C VAL A 370 25.28 11.45 -4.44
N THR A 371 25.41 11.08 -3.15
CA THR A 371 26.67 11.11 -2.42
C THR A 371 27.03 9.69 -2.02
N TRP A 372 28.20 9.19 -2.45
CA TRP A 372 28.73 7.86 -2.14
C TRP A 372 29.56 7.88 -0.87
N THR A 373 29.38 6.87 -0.04
CA THR A 373 30.39 6.48 0.97
C THR A 373 30.77 5.03 0.69
N ASP A 374 31.98 4.83 0.19
CA ASP A 374 32.59 3.51 0.08
C ASP A 374 32.90 2.98 1.48
N SER A 375 32.40 1.80 1.83
CA SER A 375 32.88 1.06 2.99
C SER A 375 33.48 -0.26 2.50
N GLU A 376 34.74 -0.44 2.82
CA GLU A 376 35.57 -1.57 2.44
C GLU A 376 35.18 -2.87 3.13
N ILE A 377 35.54 -3.95 2.43
CA ILE A 377 35.76 -5.36 2.77
C ILE A 377 34.67 -6.30 2.32
N SER A 378 34.90 -6.80 1.14
CA SER A 378 34.21 -7.86 0.41
C SER A 378 34.33 -9.23 1.08
N THR A 379 33.29 -9.63 1.76
CA THR A 379 32.84 -11.04 1.66
C THR A 379 31.86 -11.05 0.48
N GLY A 380 32.05 -11.95 -0.51
CA GLY A 380 31.38 -11.89 -1.82
C GLY A 380 29.90 -11.53 -1.79
N PHE A 381 29.42 -10.83 -2.83
CA PHE A 381 28.02 -10.48 -3.01
C PHE A 381 27.20 -11.70 -3.38
N ILE A 382 25.97 -11.79 -2.87
CA ILE A 382 24.99 -12.79 -3.27
C ILE A 382 24.27 -12.25 -4.51
N PRO A 383 24.30 -12.94 -5.68
CA PRO A 383 23.56 -12.50 -6.85
C PRO A 383 22.05 -12.75 -6.65
N VAL A 384 21.25 -11.68 -6.86
CA VAL A 384 19.78 -11.72 -6.84
C VAL A 384 19.26 -11.01 -8.08
N SER A 385 18.50 -11.72 -8.92
CA SER A 385 17.96 -11.17 -10.17
C SER A 385 16.47 -11.41 -10.25
N PHE A 386 15.70 -10.31 -10.39
CA PHE A 386 14.25 -10.35 -10.59
C PHE A 386 13.95 -10.46 -12.11
N ASP A 387 14.37 -11.57 -12.72
CA ASP A 387 14.26 -11.86 -14.15
C ASP A 387 13.05 -12.74 -14.54
N ARG A 388 12.13 -12.96 -13.62
CA ARG A 388 10.92 -13.79 -13.77
C ARG A 388 9.81 -13.27 -12.84
N PRO A 389 8.57 -13.80 -12.90
CA PRO A 389 7.45 -13.32 -12.11
C PRO A 389 7.76 -13.10 -10.64
N PHE A 390 7.40 -11.92 -10.12
CA PHE A 390 7.67 -11.50 -8.75
C PHE A 390 6.54 -10.62 -8.20
N ILE A 391 6.54 -10.41 -6.89
CA ILE A 391 5.64 -9.52 -6.16
C ILE A 391 6.44 -8.33 -5.66
N PHE A 392 5.83 -7.16 -5.58
CA PHE A 392 6.34 -6.03 -4.83
C PHE A 392 5.33 -5.55 -3.79
N LEU A 393 5.85 -5.05 -2.66
CA LEU A 393 5.09 -4.35 -1.62
C LEU A 393 5.78 -3.02 -1.33
N ILE A 394 5.00 -1.94 -1.24
CA ILE A 394 5.48 -0.66 -0.70
C ILE A 394 4.86 -0.48 0.67
N THR A 395 5.70 -0.32 1.68
CA THR A 395 5.26 -0.28 3.09
C THR A 395 5.78 0.96 3.81
N GLU A 396 5.01 1.44 4.78
CA GLU A 396 5.52 2.36 5.78
C GLU A 396 6.26 1.54 6.88
N LYS A 397 7.46 2.00 7.20
CA LYS A 397 8.43 1.22 8.00
C LYS A 397 7.97 0.94 9.42
N ASN A 398 7.35 1.91 10.08
CA ASN A 398 7.03 1.86 11.51
C ASN A 398 5.72 1.10 11.79
N THR A 399 4.66 1.46 11.10
CA THR A 399 3.33 0.84 11.27
C THR A 399 3.16 -0.45 10.49
N LYS A 400 4.10 -0.76 9.57
CA LYS A 400 4.03 -1.87 8.62
C LYS A 400 2.83 -1.82 7.68
N THR A 401 2.21 -0.66 7.55
CA THR A 401 1.09 -0.45 6.64
C THR A 401 1.51 -0.70 5.20
N ILE A 402 0.81 -1.58 4.50
CA ILE A 402 1.02 -1.85 3.07
C ILE A 402 0.28 -0.76 2.28
N LEU A 403 1.06 0.16 1.71
CA LEU A 403 0.56 1.27 0.91
C LEU A 403 0.15 0.81 -0.50
N PHE A 404 1.04 0.03 -1.13
CA PHE A 404 0.83 -0.56 -2.44
C PHE A 404 1.35 -1.99 -2.47
N ALA A 405 0.71 -2.81 -3.25
CA ALA A 405 1.12 -4.18 -3.54
C ALA A 405 0.86 -4.49 -5.02
N GLY A 406 1.66 -5.35 -5.62
CA GLY A 406 1.42 -5.78 -6.98
C GLY A 406 2.19 -7.02 -7.37
N LYS A 407 1.75 -7.67 -8.44
CA LYS A 407 2.45 -8.75 -9.10
C LYS A 407 2.87 -8.37 -10.50
N ILE A 408 4.05 -8.78 -10.87
CA ILE A 408 4.62 -8.67 -12.21
C ILE A 408 4.77 -10.08 -12.76
N VAL A 409 4.09 -10.35 -13.87
CA VAL A 409 4.12 -11.66 -14.53
C VAL A 409 4.68 -11.60 -15.93
N SER A 410 4.65 -10.43 -16.58
CA SER A 410 5.24 -10.14 -17.90
C SER A 410 5.71 -8.68 -17.95
N LEU A 411 6.76 -8.38 -18.70
CA LEU A 411 7.32 -7.02 -18.90
C LEU A 411 7.68 -6.79 -20.35
#